data_40564f629555b7a8ee335eae4746e9c6
#
_entry.id   40564f629555b7a8ee335eae4746e9c6
#
_cell.length_a   1.000
_cell.length_b   1.000
_cell.length_c   1.000
_cell.angle_alpha   90.00
_cell.angle_beta   90.00
_cell.angle_gamma   90.00
#
_symmetry.space_group_name_H-M   'P 1'
#
loop_
_entity.id
_entity.type
_entity.pdbx_description
1 polymer ?
#
loop_
_entity_poly.entity_id
_entity_poly.type
_entity_poly.pdbx_seq_one_letter_code
_entity_poly.pdbx_strand_id
1 'polypeptide(L)'
;MMRKQWREWCQRAVVIAVVGMLTLVTTVNAVRADVKLPNIFGNHMVLQQGQKNKVWGTAAAGEAVTVTIGDQSHQTKAEADGKWQVMLNALPVGGPHELTIKGQNEVKFTDVLVGEVWICSGQSNMQWSVNASNDPDLEKAAAKFPRLRMVNVPQVGTQEPQWNFNGQWQVCTPETVGGFSAVGYFFGRQLHLSLDVPIGLINNAWGGSACEAWVRRDLLAADEKYKPLLESWATREAQFAELSQAKDLNEDQKKTLNAMRGQMNGNHRPANIYNGVLKSHLGYGIRGAIWYQGESNAGRAYQYRDLFPLMIDSWRKEWGQGDFPFYWVQLADFKAEKSEPAESDWAELREAQTMTMDRLPNTGEAVIIDIGEGKDIHPKNKVDVGRRLARWALAKQYGVNIPYQSPRYKSAEVSGNKMVLTFDHVGGGWRPFDVAELRGFAIAGEDKKFVWAKAKILQDGKIEVWSDQVAAPAAVRYAWADNPVCNLFSVNGLPLTPFRTDTWPGVTVNNTR
;
A
#
# COMPACT_ATOMS: atom_id res chain seq x y z
N MET A 1 -74.83 -37.54 -42.24
CA MET A 1 -73.63 -38.24 -41.80
C MET A 1 -72.41 -37.30 -41.57
N MET A 2 -72.27 -36.16 -42.20
CA MET A 2 -71.10 -35.26 -42.05
C MET A 2 -71.00 -34.45 -40.78
N ARG A 3 -72.10 -34.20 -40.02
CA ARG A 3 -72.06 -33.39 -38.80
C ARG A 3 -71.57 -34.16 -37.55
N LYS A 4 -71.55 -35.49 -37.58
CA LYS A 4 -71.09 -36.30 -36.44
C LYS A 4 -69.56 -36.51 -36.44
N GLN A 5 -68.90 -36.54 -37.58
CA GLN A 5 -67.46 -36.71 -37.71
C GLN A 5 -66.69 -35.41 -37.33
N TRP A 6 -67.31 -34.23 -37.51
CA TRP A 6 -66.65 -32.96 -37.17
C TRP A 6 -66.57 -32.72 -35.64
N ARG A 7 -67.55 -33.25 -34.88
CA ARG A 7 -67.53 -33.10 -33.40
C ARG A 7 -66.51 -34.01 -32.73
N GLU A 8 -66.25 -35.19 -33.25
CA GLU A 8 -65.25 -36.08 -32.71
C GLU A 8 -63.81 -35.63 -33.07
N TRP A 9 -63.63 -34.93 -34.19
CA TRP A 9 -62.33 -34.36 -34.55
C TRP A 9 -61.94 -33.13 -33.69
N CYS A 10 -62.88 -32.26 -33.37
CA CYS A 10 -62.66 -31.15 -32.49
C CYS A 10 -62.41 -31.56 -31.04
N GLN A 11 -63.07 -32.63 -30.56
CA GLN A 11 -62.79 -33.15 -29.20
C GLN A 11 -61.46 -33.82 -29.07
N ARG A 12 -60.98 -34.49 -30.09
CA ARG A 12 -59.61 -35.10 -30.10
C ARG A 12 -58.51 -34.03 -30.25
N ALA A 13 -58.73 -32.96 -30.96
CA ALA A 13 -57.78 -31.88 -31.11
C ALA A 13 -57.61 -31.05 -29.83
N VAL A 14 -58.69 -30.88 -29.05
CA VAL A 14 -58.64 -30.14 -27.74
C VAL A 14 -57.98 -30.99 -26.68
N VAL A 15 -58.12 -32.31 -26.67
CA VAL A 15 -57.46 -33.19 -25.68
C VAL A 15 -55.96 -33.31 -25.96
N ILE A 16 -55.52 -33.28 -27.21
CA ILE A 16 -54.08 -33.30 -27.55
C ILE A 16 -53.43 -31.95 -27.25
N ALA A 17 -54.15 -30.82 -27.41
CA ALA A 17 -53.63 -29.49 -27.07
C ALA A 17 -53.49 -29.26 -25.54
N VAL A 18 -54.35 -29.84 -24.70
CA VAL A 18 -54.29 -29.72 -23.23
C VAL A 18 -53.27 -30.69 -22.60
N VAL A 19 -53.00 -31.83 -23.23
CA VAL A 19 -51.94 -32.75 -22.76
C VAL A 19 -50.54 -32.28 -23.23
N GLY A 20 -50.45 -31.53 -24.35
CA GLY A 20 -49.18 -30.92 -24.78
C GLY A 20 -48.74 -29.69 -24.00
N MET A 21 -49.62 -29.09 -23.19
CA MET A 21 -49.33 -27.89 -22.40
C MET A 21 -48.92 -28.16 -20.95
N LEU A 22 -48.91 -29.41 -20.51
CA LEU A 22 -48.62 -29.77 -19.11
C LEU A 22 -47.27 -30.48 -18.89
N THR A 23 -46.34 -30.46 -19.87
CA THR A 23 -45.02 -31.08 -19.70
C THR A 23 -43.84 -30.23 -20.20
N LEU A 24 -43.96 -28.93 -20.20
CA LEU A 24 -42.77 -28.07 -20.18
C LEU A 24 -42.52 -27.57 -18.72
N VAL A 25 -42.36 -28.51 -17.81
CA VAL A 25 -41.53 -28.30 -16.64
C VAL A 25 -40.10 -28.23 -17.18
N THR A 26 -39.66 -27.04 -17.59
CA THR A 26 -38.23 -26.77 -17.72
C THR A 26 -37.63 -27.04 -16.34
N THR A 27 -37.09 -28.22 -16.16
CA THR A 27 -36.06 -28.44 -15.15
C THR A 27 -34.94 -27.47 -15.55
N VAL A 28 -34.98 -26.28 -15.00
CA VAL A 28 -33.78 -25.46 -14.90
C VAL A 28 -32.85 -26.34 -14.08
N ASN A 29 -31.97 -27.07 -14.77
CA ASN A 29 -30.81 -27.66 -14.15
C ASN A 29 -30.06 -26.46 -13.56
N ALA A 30 -30.33 -26.17 -12.29
CA ALA A 30 -29.52 -25.23 -11.55
C ALA A 30 -28.09 -25.76 -11.70
N VAL A 31 -27.27 -25.04 -12.40
CA VAL A 31 -25.84 -25.33 -12.49
C VAL A 31 -25.36 -25.36 -11.05
N ARG A 32 -25.08 -26.57 -10.57
CA ARG A 32 -24.54 -26.76 -9.23
C ARG A 32 -23.15 -26.14 -9.23
N ALA A 33 -23.00 -24.98 -8.66
CA ALA A 33 -21.70 -24.37 -8.44
C ALA A 33 -21.34 -24.56 -6.97
N ASP A 34 -20.25 -25.27 -6.72
CA ASP A 34 -19.70 -25.43 -5.37
C ASP A 34 -19.38 -24.09 -4.72
N VAL A 35 -19.52 -24.00 -3.40
CA VAL A 35 -19.01 -22.86 -2.63
C VAL A 35 -17.51 -22.72 -2.85
N LYS A 36 -17.09 -21.49 -3.26
CA LYS A 36 -15.70 -21.12 -3.47
C LYS A 36 -15.38 -19.81 -2.75
N LEU A 37 -14.16 -19.73 -2.22
CA LEU A 37 -13.64 -18.51 -1.59
C LEU A 37 -12.39 -18.03 -2.35
N PRO A 38 -12.07 -16.72 -2.31
CA PRO A 38 -10.77 -16.24 -2.77
C PRO A 38 -9.64 -16.73 -1.85
N ASN A 39 -8.45 -16.89 -2.41
CA ASN A 39 -7.29 -17.49 -1.74
C ASN A 39 -6.72 -16.67 -0.58
N ILE A 40 -7.26 -15.47 -0.32
CA ILE A 40 -6.98 -14.77 0.93
C ILE A 40 -7.50 -15.56 2.15
N PHE A 41 -8.53 -16.39 1.97
CA PHE A 41 -8.97 -17.38 2.93
C PHE A 41 -8.26 -18.70 2.66
N GLY A 42 -7.59 -19.23 3.66
CA GLY A 42 -6.81 -20.47 3.53
C GLY A 42 -6.32 -20.98 4.87
N ASN A 43 -5.71 -22.16 4.83
CA ASN A 43 -4.98 -22.66 6.00
C ASN A 43 -3.91 -21.68 6.43
N HIS A 44 -3.62 -21.62 7.72
CA HIS A 44 -2.62 -20.74 8.33
C HIS A 44 -2.93 -19.24 8.28
N MET A 45 -4.10 -18.81 7.79
CA MET A 45 -4.46 -17.39 7.77
C MET A 45 -4.58 -16.80 9.17
N VAL A 46 -4.49 -15.46 9.25
CA VAL A 46 -4.78 -14.71 10.47
C VAL A 46 -6.00 -13.83 10.22
N LEU A 47 -7.03 -13.93 11.05
CA LEU A 47 -8.16 -13.02 11.09
C LEU A 47 -7.88 -11.86 12.03
N GLN A 48 -8.34 -10.66 11.69
CA GLN A 48 -8.10 -9.47 12.51
C GLN A 48 -8.89 -9.54 13.81
N GLN A 49 -8.20 -9.37 14.95
CA GLN A 49 -8.81 -9.31 16.27
C GLN A 49 -9.58 -7.99 16.50
N GLY A 50 -10.51 -8.02 17.47
CA GLY A 50 -11.15 -6.82 18.01
C GLY A 50 -12.13 -6.12 17.07
N GLN A 51 -12.45 -6.72 15.93
CA GLN A 51 -13.44 -6.21 14.97
C GLN A 51 -14.20 -7.34 14.30
N LYS A 52 -15.30 -7.00 13.61
CA LYS A 52 -16.01 -7.92 12.73
C LYS A 52 -15.15 -8.24 11.51
N ASN A 53 -15.16 -9.51 11.08
CA ASN A 53 -14.43 -9.95 9.89
C ASN A 53 -15.40 -10.40 8.81
N LYS A 54 -15.26 -9.83 7.62
CA LYS A 54 -16.01 -10.22 6.45
C LYS A 54 -15.45 -11.53 5.88
N VAL A 55 -16.32 -12.50 5.61
CA VAL A 55 -16.02 -13.71 4.84
C VAL A 55 -16.93 -13.72 3.62
N TRP A 56 -16.37 -14.00 2.44
CA TRP A 56 -17.13 -13.91 1.18
C TRP A 56 -16.65 -14.94 0.17
N GLY A 57 -17.50 -15.19 -0.81
CA GLY A 57 -17.21 -16.13 -1.89
C GLY A 57 -18.29 -16.17 -2.95
N THR A 58 -18.30 -17.26 -3.69
CA THR A 58 -19.33 -17.56 -4.70
C THR A 58 -19.94 -18.94 -4.46
N ALA A 59 -21.20 -19.12 -4.89
CA ALA A 59 -21.96 -20.35 -4.84
C ALA A 59 -23.04 -20.33 -5.93
N ALA A 60 -23.87 -21.37 -6.04
CA ALA A 60 -25.04 -21.32 -6.91
C ALA A 60 -26.02 -20.23 -6.45
N ALA A 61 -26.66 -19.52 -7.39
CA ALA A 61 -27.65 -18.50 -7.07
C ALA A 61 -28.76 -19.05 -6.14
N GLY A 62 -28.99 -18.36 -5.04
CA GLY A 62 -29.97 -18.77 -4.01
C GLY A 62 -29.50 -19.87 -3.06
N GLU A 63 -28.30 -20.40 -3.22
CA GLU A 63 -27.73 -21.43 -2.33
C GLU A 63 -27.55 -20.87 -0.91
N ALA A 64 -27.99 -21.67 0.08
CA ALA A 64 -27.76 -21.36 1.48
C ALA A 64 -26.31 -21.70 1.85
N VAL A 65 -25.59 -20.74 2.42
CA VAL A 65 -24.21 -20.89 2.88
C VAL A 65 -24.13 -20.64 4.37
N THR A 66 -23.52 -21.55 5.10
CA THR A 66 -23.26 -21.44 6.54
C THR A 66 -21.75 -21.34 6.78
N VAL A 67 -21.32 -20.35 7.55
CA VAL A 67 -19.93 -20.13 7.94
C VAL A 67 -19.82 -20.29 9.45
N THR A 68 -18.92 -21.15 9.90
CA THR A 68 -18.73 -21.51 11.33
C THR A 68 -17.27 -21.33 11.73
N ILE A 69 -17.02 -20.69 12.87
CA ILE A 69 -15.71 -20.60 13.52
C ILE A 69 -15.87 -20.49 15.04
N GLY A 70 -15.20 -21.35 15.81
CA GLY A 70 -15.41 -21.44 17.25
C GLY A 70 -16.88 -21.65 17.57
N ASP A 71 -17.44 -20.83 18.44
CA ASP A 71 -18.85 -20.90 18.85
C ASP A 71 -19.81 -20.11 17.92
N GLN A 72 -19.30 -19.51 16.85
CA GLN A 72 -20.09 -18.68 15.93
C GLN A 72 -20.56 -19.50 14.73
N SER A 73 -21.83 -19.30 14.36
CA SER A 73 -22.42 -19.82 13.12
C SER A 73 -23.27 -18.74 12.46
N HIS A 74 -22.93 -18.40 11.21
CA HIS A 74 -23.58 -17.36 10.43
C HIS A 74 -24.12 -17.94 9.12
N GLN A 75 -25.35 -17.57 8.76
CA GLN A 75 -25.99 -18.05 7.54
C GLN A 75 -26.29 -16.90 6.58
N THR A 76 -26.18 -17.18 5.30
CA THR A 76 -26.54 -16.28 4.20
C THR A 76 -27.06 -17.08 3.01
N LYS A 77 -27.55 -16.38 1.98
CA LYS A 77 -27.84 -16.99 0.66
C LYS A 77 -27.03 -16.28 -0.40
N ALA A 78 -26.53 -17.03 -1.37
CA ALA A 78 -25.91 -16.47 -2.53
C ALA A 78 -26.91 -15.62 -3.34
N GLU A 79 -26.49 -14.44 -3.76
CA GLU A 79 -27.26 -13.53 -4.58
C GLU A 79 -27.48 -14.08 -6.01
N ALA A 80 -28.23 -13.37 -6.86
CA ALA A 80 -28.50 -13.79 -8.23
C ALA A 80 -27.23 -13.93 -9.09
N ASP A 81 -26.17 -13.16 -8.77
CA ASP A 81 -24.85 -13.24 -9.43
C ASP A 81 -23.93 -14.31 -8.80
N GLY A 82 -24.44 -15.09 -7.86
CA GLY A 82 -23.73 -16.14 -7.16
C GLY A 82 -22.83 -15.67 -6.01
N LYS A 83 -22.75 -14.38 -5.72
CA LYS A 83 -21.94 -13.87 -4.61
C LYS A 83 -22.65 -14.04 -3.27
N TRP A 84 -21.87 -14.31 -2.24
CA TRP A 84 -22.34 -14.36 -0.85
C TRP A 84 -21.31 -13.72 0.08
N GLN A 85 -21.78 -13.24 1.21
CA GLN A 85 -20.93 -12.74 2.29
C GLN A 85 -21.61 -12.91 3.64
N VAL A 86 -20.78 -13.04 4.68
CA VAL A 86 -21.18 -12.94 6.09
C VAL A 86 -20.21 -12.06 6.85
N MET A 87 -20.67 -11.53 7.99
CA MET A 87 -19.83 -10.81 8.95
C MET A 87 -19.70 -11.65 10.21
N LEU A 88 -18.50 -12.19 10.46
CA LEU A 88 -18.17 -12.83 11.73
C LEU A 88 -18.14 -11.76 12.82
N ASN A 89 -18.61 -12.08 14.01
CA ASN A 89 -18.39 -11.24 15.18
C ASN A 89 -16.91 -11.19 15.55
N ALA A 90 -16.53 -10.18 16.34
CA ALA A 90 -15.16 -10.07 16.84
C ALA A 90 -14.74 -11.35 17.56
N LEU A 91 -13.56 -11.85 17.21
CA LEU A 91 -12.96 -13.03 17.81
C LEU A 91 -11.89 -12.60 18.82
N PRO A 92 -11.72 -13.34 19.92
CA PRO A 92 -10.61 -13.12 20.85
C PRO A 92 -9.28 -13.51 20.17
N VAL A 93 -8.20 -12.85 20.58
CA VAL A 93 -6.84 -13.21 20.13
C VAL A 93 -6.51 -14.66 20.49
N GLY A 94 -5.83 -15.37 19.59
CA GLY A 94 -5.38 -16.73 19.82
C GLY A 94 -5.63 -17.69 18.66
N GLY A 95 -6.03 -18.90 18.96
CA GLY A 95 -6.16 -20.04 18.03
C GLY A 95 -5.20 -21.17 18.40
N PRO A 96 -5.06 -22.21 17.56
CA PRO A 96 -5.68 -22.32 16.21
C PRO A 96 -7.18 -22.63 16.24
N HIS A 97 -7.90 -22.08 15.27
CA HIS A 97 -9.31 -22.38 15.00
C HIS A 97 -9.45 -23.12 13.67
N GLU A 98 -10.63 -23.74 13.48
CA GLU A 98 -11.10 -24.20 12.18
C GLU A 98 -12.21 -23.26 11.69
N LEU A 99 -12.10 -22.81 10.44
CA LEU A 99 -13.15 -22.07 9.74
C LEU A 99 -13.81 -23.03 8.73
N THR A 100 -15.10 -23.30 8.92
CA THR A 100 -15.88 -24.19 8.04
C THR A 100 -16.91 -23.39 7.27
N ILE A 101 -16.98 -23.60 5.95
CA ILE A 101 -17.97 -23.02 5.06
C ILE A 101 -18.75 -24.18 4.42
N LYS A 102 -20.05 -24.24 4.68
CA LYS A 102 -20.94 -25.30 4.23
C LYS A 102 -22.02 -24.74 3.33
N GLY A 103 -22.05 -25.18 2.11
CA GLY A 103 -23.12 -25.06 1.14
C GLY A 103 -23.55 -26.45 0.66
N GLN A 104 -23.60 -26.65 -0.64
CA GLN A 104 -23.77 -28.01 -1.23
C GLN A 104 -22.51 -28.88 -1.03
N ASN A 105 -21.34 -28.24 -1.08
CA ASN A 105 -20.05 -28.80 -0.65
C ASN A 105 -19.63 -28.21 0.71
N GLU A 106 -18.53 -28.71 1.24
CA GLU A 106 -17.92 -28.18 2.46
C GLU A 106 -16.45 -27.81 2.18
N VAL A 107 -16.07 -26.59 2.61
CA VAL A 107 -14.69 -26.08 2.59
C VAL A 107 -14.25 -25.85 4.03
N LYS A 108 -13.08 -26.38 4.40
CA LYS A 108 -12.49 -26.23 5.73
C LYS A 108 -11.10 -25.62 5.64
N PHE A 109 -10.85 -24.64 6.49
CA PHE A 109 -9.52 -24.06 6.71
C PHE A 109 -9.10 -24.32 8.15
N THR A 110 -7.92 -24.90 8.31
CA THR A 110 -7.34 -25.26 9.60
C THR A 110 -6.19 -24.33 9.97
N ASP A 111 -5.79 -24.38 11.24
CA ASP A 111 -4.72 -23.55 11.77
C ASP A 111 -4.94 -22.04 11.53
N VAL A 112 -6.19 -21.59 11.70
CA VAL A 112 -6.59 -20.19 11.61
C VAL A 112 -6.28 -19.51 12.93
N LEU A 113 -5.48 -18.45 12.89
CA LEU A 113 -5.16 -17.63 14.06
C LEU A 113 -5.99 -16.34 14.08
N VAL A 114 -6.16 -15.76 15.24
CA VAL A 114 -6.76 -14.43 15.44
C VAL A 114 -5.70 -13.51 16.06
N GLY A 115 -5.41 -12.40 15.39
CA GLY A 115 -4.34 -11.49 15.79
C GLY A 115 -4.38 -10.17 15.00
N GLU A 116 -3.23 -9.64 14.67
CA GLU A 116 -3.08 -8.36 13.97
C GLU A 116 -2.70 -8.58 12.51
N VAL A 117 -3.50 -8.07 11.59
CA VAL A 117 -3.29 -8.23 10.13
C VAL A 117 -2.86 -6.91 9.52
N TRP A 118 -1.75 -6.92 8.79
CA TRP A 118 -1.19 -5.74 8.15
C TRP A 118 -0.91 -5.97 6.66
N ILE A 119 -1.27 -4.97 5.85
CA ILE A 119 -0.88 -4.92 4.44
C ILE A 119 0.53 -4.36 4.33
N CYS A 120 1.40 -5.03 3.57
CA CYS A 120 2.73 -4.58 3.20
C CYS A 120 2.72 -4.22 1.72
N SER A 121 2.64 -2.94 1.38
CA SER A 121 2.36 -2.46 0.04
C SER A 121 3.36 -1.39 -0.44
N GLY A 122 3.40 -1.14 -1.73
CA GLY A 122 4.28 -0.15 -2.33
C GLY A 122 5.05 -0.71 -3.53
N GLN A 123 6.31 -0.25 -3.70
CA GLN A 123 7.13 -0.67 -4.83
C GLN A 123 8.31 -1.56 -4.42
N SER A 124 9.39 -1.56 -5.20
CA SER A 124 10.52 -2.49 -5.04
C SER A 124 11.13 -2.51 -3.64
N ASN A 125 11.21 -1.38 -2.95
CA ASN A 125 11.75 -1.31 -1.59
C ASN A 125 10.85 -2.01 -0.55
N MET A 126 9.52 -2.07 -0.75
CA MET A 126 8.64 -2.92 0.06
C MET A 126 8.70 -4.38 -0.40
N GLN A 127 8.81 -4.63 -1.70
CA GLN A 127 8.94 -5.98 -2.26
C GLN A 127 10.28 -6.64 -1.89
N TRP A 128 11.32 -5.87 -1.57
CA TRP A 128 12.68 -6.33 -1.30
C TRP A 128 12.69 -7.46 -0.27
N SER A 129 13.23 -8.60 -0.66
CA SER A 129 13.11 -9.82 0.14
C SER A 129 14.14 -9.89 1.29
N VAL A 130 13.87 -10.74 2.27
CA VAL A 130 14.84 -11.03 3.35
C VAL A 130 16.14 -11.57 2.78
N ASN A 131 16.10 -12.38 1.72
CA ASN A 131 17.31 -12.89 1.03
C ASN A 131 18.21 -11.78 0.48
N ALA A 132 17.66 -10.60 0.18
CA ALA A 132 18.38 -9.48 -0.41
C ALA A 132 18.71 -8.36 0.60
N SER A 133 18.31 -8.50 1.87
CA SER A 133 18.59 -7.56 2.94
C SER A 133 19.93 -7.84 3.63
N ASN A 134 20.32 -7.03 4.62
CA ASN A 134 21.50 -7.30 5.44
C ASN A 134 21.36 -8.61 6.23
N ASP A 135 22.46 -9.33 6.41
CA ASP A 135 22.56 -10.54 7.22
C ASP A 135 21.49 -11.62 6.95
N PRO A 136 21.20 -11.96 5.68
CA PRO A 136 20.04 -12.78 5.33
C PRO A 136 20.12 -14.22 5.87
N ASP A 137 21.30 -14.75 6.09
CA ASP A 137 21.55 -16.06 6.69
C ASP A 137 21.18 -16.08 8.18
N LEU A 138 21.59 -15.07 8.94
CA LEU A 138 21.25 -14.92 10.35
C LEU A 138 19.75 -14.68 10.53
N GLU A 139 19.16 -13.80 9.72
CA GLU A 139 17.73 -13.49 9.79
C GLU A 139 16.86 -14.71 9.43
N LYS A 140 17.27 -15.52 8.45
CA LYS A 140 16.58 -16.79 8.15
C LYS A 140 16.74 -17.79 9.28
N ALA A 141 17.95 -18.00 9.80
CA ALA A 141 18.19 -18.95 10.90
C ALA A 141 17.35 -18.63 12.15
N ALA A 142 17.11 -17.32 12.39
CA ALA A 142 16.31 -16.83 13.52
C ALA A 142 14.78 -16.85 13.26
N ALA A 143 14.33 -17.06 12.03
CA ALA A 143 12.91 -16.94 11.63
C ALA A 143 12.05 -18.13 12.09
N LYS A 144 11.97 -18.36 13.39
CA LYS A 144 11.19 -19.44 14.04
C LYS A 144 9.97 -18.85 14.75
N PHE A 145 9.04 -18.26 13.96
CA PHE A 145 7.87 -17.56 14.51
C PHE A 145 6.55 -18.21 14.04
N PRO A 146 6.10 -19.30 14.70
CA PRO A 146 4.92 -20.06 14.26
C PRO A 146 3.61 -19.26 14.33
N ARG A 147 3.58 -18.13 15.05
CA ARG A 147 2.41 -17.24 15.09
C ARG A 147 2.55 -16.00 14.17
N LEU A 148 3.63 -15.91 13.39
CA LEU A 148 3.75 -14.95 12.31
C LEU A 148 3.43 -15.65 10.99
N ARG A 149 2.47 -15.13 10.25
CA ARG A 149 1.94 -15.71 9.02
C ARG A 149 2.08 -14.72 7.88
N MET A 150 2.37 -15.24 6.70
CA MET A 150 2.76 -14.43 5.54
C MET A 150 2.04 -14.93 4.30
N VAL A 151 1.55 -14.01 3.47
CA VAL A 151 1.03 -14.32 2.13
C VAL A 151 1.56 -13.30 1.12
N ASN A 152 2.03 -13.79 -0.03
CA ASN A 152 2.39 -12.97 -1.18
C ASN A 152 1.23 -12.98 -2.19
N VAL A 153 0.78 -11.79 -2.59
CA VAL A 153 -0.18 -11.60 -3.67
C VAL A 153 0.60 -11.38 -4.96
N PRO A 154 0.37 -12.20 -6.01
CA PRO A 154 1.07 -12.07 -7.29
C PRO A 154 0.79 -10.73 -7.98
N GLN A 155 1.76 -10.28 -8.77
CA GLN A 155 1.68 -9.07 -9.56
C GLN A 155 0.84 -9.31 -10.82
N VAL A 156 -0.35 -8.73 -10.86
CA VAL A 156 -1.28 -8.80 -11.99
C VAL A 156 -1.71 -7.39 -12.35
N GLY A 157 -1.34 -6.91 -13.53
CA GLY A 157 -1.76 -5.61 -14.05
C GLY A 157 -2.91 -5.75 -15.05
N THR A 158 -4.08 -5.23 -14.70
CA THR A 158 -5.27 -5.32 -15.53
C THR A 158 -6.24 -4.18 -15.26
N GLN A 159 -7.09 -3.86 -16.24
CA GLN A 159 -8.23 -2.95 -16.04
C GLN A 159 -9.48 -3.69 -15.52
N GLU A 160 -9.49 -5.03 -15.58
CA GLU A 160 -10.58 -5.86 -15.07
C GLU A 160 -10.37 -6.21 -13.60
N PRO A 161 -11.35 -5.91 -12.71
CA PRO A 161 -11.23 -6.21 -11.29
C PRO A 161 -11.07 -7.71 -11.04
N GLN A 162 -10.03 -8.09 -10.34
CA GLN A 162 -9.79 -9.48 -9.92
C GLN A 162 -10.40 -9.73 -8.53
N TRP A 163 -11.12 -10.81 -8.37
CA TRP A 163 -11.73 -11.19 -7.09
C TRP A 163 -10.91 -12.21 -6.29
N ASN A 164 -9.86 -12.74 -6.90
CA ASN A 164 -8.99 -13.78 -6.35
C ASN A 164 -7.56 -13.63 -6.87
N PHE A 165 -6.63 -14.30 -6.24
CA PHE A 165 -5.22 -14.38 -6.65
C PHE A 165 -4.67 -15.80 -6.44
N ASN A 166 -3.58 -16.15 -7.10
CA ASN A 166 -2.89 -17.42 -6.90
C ASN A 166 -1.83 -17.28 -5.79
N GLY A 167 -2.15 -17.72 -4.58
CA GLY A 167 -1.27 -17.64 -3.42
C GLY A 167 -1.86 -18.36 -2.22
N GLN A 168 -1.06 -18.54 -1.19
CA GLN A 168 -1.47 -19.17 0.07
C GLN A 168 -0.70 -18.59 1.26
N TRP A 169 -1.32 -18.61 2.42
CA TRP A 169 -0.67 -18.27 3.67
C TRP A 169 0.43 -19.27 4.04
N GLN A 170 1.51 -18.78 4.57
CA GLN A 170 2.65 -19.56 5.02
C GLN A 170 2.99 -19.20 6.48
N VAL A 171 3.42 -20.21 7.23
CA VAL A 171 4.03 -20.02 8.55
C VAL A 171 5.43 -19.45 8.36
N CYS A 172 5.82 -18.49 9.19
CA CYS A 172 7.18 -17.93 9.17
C CYS A 172 8.18 -18.93 9.74
N THR A 173 8.99 -19.50 8.85
CA THR A 173 10.08 -20.43 9.15
C THR A 173 11.36 -20.01 8.42
N PRO A 174 12.53 -20.58 8.75
CA PRO A 174 13.77 -20.36 8.01
C PRO A 174 13.64 -20.61 6.50
N GLU A 175 12.78 -21.55 6.11
CA GLU A 175 12.57 -21.95 4.71
C GLU A 175 11.63 -21.01 3.96
N THR A 176 10.66 -20.40 4.64
CA THR A 176 9.60 -19.60 3.99
C THR A 176 9.90 -18.10 3.99
N VAL A 177 10.64 -17.58 4.99
CA VAL A 177 10.83 -16.13 5.18
C VAL A 177 11.69 -15.50 4.10
N GLY A 178 12.63 -16.24 3.51
CA GLY A 178 13.64 -15.71 2.61
C GLY A 178 13.11 -14.93 1.41
N GLY A 179 11.99 -15.38 0.83
CA GLY A 179 11.33 -14.73 -0.32
C GLY A 179 10.27 -13.70 0.05
N PHE A 180 10.03 -13.46 1.33
CA PHE A 180 9.02 -12.49 1.79
C PHE A 180 9.62 -11.07 1.89
N SER A 181 8.74 -10.04 1.89
CA SER A 181 9.11 -8.64 2.13
C SER A 181 9.93 -8.50 3.42
N ALA A 182 11.17 -8.02 3.32
CA ALA A 182 12.01 -7.78 4.48
C ALA A 182 11.43 -6.71 5.40
N VAL A 183 10.95 -5.59 4.85
CA VAL A 183 10.29 -4.53 5.63
C VAL A 183 9.06 -5.08 6.36
N GLY A 184 8.22 -5.84 5.65
CA GLY A 184 7.05 -6.51 6.23
C GLY A 184 7.42 -7.48 7.35
N TYR A 185 8.42 -8.34 7.10
CA TYR A 185 8.92 -9.29 8.10
C TYR A 185 9.45 -8.59 9.36
N PHE A 186 10.35 -7.62 9.22
CA PHE A 186 10.93 -6.92 10.36
C PHE A 186 9.90 -6.11 11.16
N PHE A 187 8.95 -5.49 10.46
CA PHE A 187 7.81 -4.82 11.09
C PHE A 187 6.95 -5.81 11.88
N GLY A 188 6.50 -6.88 11.24
CA GLY A 188 5.63 -7.89 11.87
C GLY A 188 6.31 -8.64 13.00
N ARG A 189 7.61 -8.99 12.82
CA ARG A 189 8.43 -9.58 13.90
C ARG A 189 8.51 -8.67 15.11
N GLN A 190 8.76 -7.36 14.91
CA GLN A 190 8.82 -6.40 16.01
C GLN A 190 7.49 -6.30 16.76
N LEU A 191 6.36 -6.27 16.03
CA LEU A 191 5.03 -6.29 16.67
C LEU A 191 4.81 -7.59 17.45
N HIS A 192 5.11 -8.73 16.83
CA HIS A 192 4.96 -10.05 17.47
C HIS A 192 5.74 -10.14 18.79
N LEU A 193 7.01 -9.72 18.77
CA LEU A 193 7.88 -9.74 19.95
C LEU A 193 7.42 -8.76 21.05
N SER A 194 6.82 -7.63 20.68
CA SER A 194 6.40 -6.60 21.63
C SER A 194 5.01 -6.84 22.22
N LEU A 195 4.12 -7.50 21.50
CA LEU A 195 2.69 -7.66 21.85
C LEU A 195 2.32 -9.09 22.23
N ASP A 196 3.15 -10.06 21.87
CA ASP A 196 2.91 -11.50 22.04
C ASP A 196 1.59 -11.99 21.41
N VAL A 197 1.17 -11.41 20.28
CA VAL A 197 -0.02 -11.79 19.53
C VAL A 197 0.34 -12.39 18.17
N PRO A 198 -0.53 -13.20 17.56
CA PRO A 198 -0.38 -13.62 16.16
C PRO A 198 -0.34 -12.42 15.21
N ILE A 199 0.51 -12.48 14.20
CA ILE A 199 0.64 -11.45 13.18
C ILE A 199 0.43 -12.05 11.79
N GLY A 200 -0.47 -11.47 11.00
CA GLY A 200 -0.68 -11.78 9.59
C GLY A 200 -0.15 -10.65 8.71
N LEU A 201 0.69 -10.99 7.73
CA LEU A 201 1.28 -10.04 6.79
C LEU A 201 0.84 -10.37 5.37
N ILE A 202 0.21 -9.43 4.69
CA ILE A 202 -0.23 -9.55 3.29
C ILE A 202 0.70 -8.68 2.46
N ASN A 203 1.63 -9.29 1.74
CA ASN A 203 2.54 -8.58 0.85
C ASN A 203 1.95 -8.52 -0.55
N ASN A 204 1.60 -7.33 -1.00
CA ASN A 204 1.08 -7.07 -2.33
C ASN A 204 1.94 -6.06 -3.13
N ALA A 205 3.18 -5.81 -2.69
CA ALA A 205 4.07 -4.84 -3.30
C ALA A 205 4.46 -5.21 -4.74
N TRP A 206 4.65 -4.18 -5.58
CA TRP A 206 5.08 -4.36 -6.96
C TRP A 206 6.21 -3.38 -7.32
N GLY A 207 7.39 -3.91 -7.58
CA GLY A 207 8.59 -3.13 -7.90
C GLY A 207 8.38 -2.16 -9.05
N GLY A 208 8.90 -0.94 -8.90
CA GLY A 208 8.78 0.14 -9.90
C GLY A 208 7.38 0.73 -10.06
N SER A 209 6.41 0.41 -9.21
CA SER A 209 5.04 0.90 -9.39
C SER A 209 4.89 2.40 -9.15
N ALA A 210 4.09 3.05 -9.99
CA ALA A 210 3.64 4.41 -9.79
C ALA A 210 2.36 4.44 -8.92
N CYS A 211 2.22 5.48 -8.11
CA CYS A 211 1.10 5.61 -7.15
C CYS A 211 -0.27 5.56 -7.83
N GLU A 212 -0.43 6.17 -9.00
CA GLU A 212 -1.67 6.17 -9.78
C GLU A 212 -2.15 4.78 -10.23
N ALA A 213 -1.25 3.80 -10.29
CA ALA A 213 -1.64 2.42 -10.61
C ALA A 213 -2.42 1.75 -9.46
N TRP A 214 -2.29 2.27 -8.24
CA TRP A 214 -2.98 1.82 -7.03
C TRP A 214 -4.30 2.55 -6.75
N VAL A 215 -4.67 3.53 -7.60
CA VAL A 215 -5.86 4.36 -7.46
C VAL A 215 -6.89 3.95 -8.51
N ARG A 216 -8.18 3.99 -8.17
CA ARG A 216 -9.28 3.80 -9.11
C ARG A 216 -9.22 4.86 -10.22
N ARG A 217 -9.41 4.43 -11.46
CA ARG A 217 -9.33 5.31 -12.63
C ARG A 217 -10.40 6.42 -12.64
N ASP A 218 -11.61 6.11 -12.16
CA ASP A 218 -12.69 7.09 -12.07
C ASP A 218 -12.40 8.21 -11.06
N LEU A 219 -11.69 7.92 -9.96
CA LEU A 219 -11.26 8.93 -9.00
C LEU A 219 -10.19 9.87 -9.59
N LEU A 220 -9.27 9.34 -10.38
CA LEU A 220 -8.31 10.17 -11.12
C LEU A 220 -9.02 11.01 -12.20
N ALA A 221 -10.02 10.46 -12.88
CA ALA A 221 -10.77 11.16 -13.91
C ALA A 221 -11.69 12.27 -13.35
N ALA A 222 -12.04 12.21 -12.08
CA ALA A 222 -12.87 13.21 -11.41
C ALA A 222 -12.11 14.51 -11.03
N ASP A 223 -10.78 14.54 -11.13
CA ASP A 223 -9.96 15.71 -10.80
C ASP A 223 -9.10 16.14 -11.99
N GLU A 224 -9.29 17.38 -12.45
CA GLU A 224 -8.57 17.99 -13.59
C GLU A 224 -7.05 17.95 -13.46
N LYS A 225 -6.50 17.85 -12.24
CA LYS A 225 -5.06 17.72 -12.00
C LYS A 225 -4.45 16.47 -12.65
N TYR A 226 -5.23 15.40 -12.82
CA TYR A 226 -4.75 14.15 -13.41
C TYR A 226 -5.12 14.01 -14.88
N LYS A 227 -5.83 14.97 -15.46
CA LYS A 227 -6.22 14.95 -16.87
C LYS A 227 -5.04 14.77 -17.83
N PRO A 228 -3.92 15.53 -17.71
CA PRO A 228 -2.77 15.34 -18.59
C PRO A 228 -2.17 13.93 -18.53
N LEU A 229 -2.15 13.33 -17.32
CA LEU A 229 -1.71 11.95 -17.12
C LEU A 229 -2.63 10.97 -17.85
N LEU A 230 -3.95 11.10 -17.66
CA LEU A 230 -4.94 10.22 -18.27
C LEU A 230 -5.00 10.35 -19.80
N GLU A 231 -4.86 11.56 -20.36
CA GLU A 231 -4.77 11.80 -21.79
C GLU A 231 -3.52 11.16 -22.40
N SER A 232 -2.38 11.22 -21.70
CA SER A 232 -1.15 10.52 -22.11
C SER A 232 -1.37 9.01 -22.18
N TRP A 233 -2.10 8.43 -21.22
CA TRP A 233 -2.46 7.02 -21.24
C TRP A 233 -3.48 6.68 -22.31
N ALA A 234 -4.51 7.50 -22.51
CA ALA A 234 -5.50 7.30 -23.56
C ALA A 234 -4.87 7.25 -24.96
N THR A 235 -3.86 8.10 -25.22
CA THR A 235 -3.09 8.07 -26.47
C THR A 235 -2.35 6.74 -26.65
N ARG A 236 -1.69 6.24 -25.61
CA ARG A 236 -0.99 4.93 -25.65
C ARG A 236 -1.97 3.77 -25.83
N GLU A 237 -3.10 3.82 -25.15
CA GLU A 237 -4.16 2.81 -25.23
C GLU A 237 -4.74 2.73 -26.64
N ALA A 238 -5.00 3.89 -27.28
CA ALA A 238 -5.47 3.97 -28.66
C ALA A 238 -4.44 3.38 -29.65
N GLN A 239 -3.18 3.76 -29.52
CA GLN A 239 -2.09 3.23 -30.35
C GLN A 239 -1.92 1.71 -30.17
N PHE A 240 -2.02 1.22 -28.94
CA PHE A 240 -1.98 -0.21 -28.66
C PHE A 240 -3.13 -0.96 -29.31
N ALA A 241 -4.35 -0.41 -29.25
CA ALA A 241 -5.54 -1.01 -29.85
C ALA A 241 -5.39 -1.07 -31.39
N GLU A 242 -4.92 0.01 -32.01
CA GLU A 242 -4.66 0.07 -33.47
C GLU A 242 -3.64 -0.99 -33.90
N LEU A 243 -2.47 -1.03 -33.27
CA LEU A 243 -1.43 -2.01 -33.58
C LEU A 243 -1.87 -3.46 -33.31
N SER A 244 -2.71 -3.68 -32.29
CA SER A 244 -3.21 -5.03 -31.96
C SER A 244 -4.19 -5.58 -33.00
N GLN A 245 -4.84 -4.72 -33.78
CA GLN A 245 -5.80 -5.09 -34.84
C GLN A 245 -5.18 -5.17 -36.21
N ALA A 246 -3.97 -4.64 -36.41
CA ALA A 246 -3.28 -4.63 -37.68
C ALA A 246 -2.85 -6.06 -38.08
N LYS A 247 -3.13 -6.45 -39.35
CA LYS A 247 -2.88 -7.81 -39.87
C LYS A 247 -1.42 -8.02 -40.28
N ASP A 248 -0.82 -7.00 -40.90
CA ASP A 248 0.52 -7.09 -41.48
C ASP A 248 1.47 -6.10 -40.81
N LEU A 249 2.02 -6.49 -39.66
CA LEU A 249 2.98 -5.69 -38.92
C LEU A 249 4.41 -5.97 -39.41
N ASN A 250 5.19 -4.93 -39.68
CA ASN A 250 6.63 -5.04 -39.83
C ASN A 250 7.31 -5.31 -38.49
N GLU A 251 8.61 -5.62 -38.51
CA GLU A 251 9.36 -6.02 -37.29
C GLU A 251 9.43 -4.92 -36.23
N ASP A 252 9.50 -3.65 -36.61
CA ASP A 252 9.53 -2.53 -35.66
C ASP A 252 8.15 -2.31 -35.02
N GLN A 253 7.09 -2.49 -35.77
CA GLN A 253 5.71 -2.46 -35.23
C GLN A 253 5.46 -3.62 -34.29
N LYS A 254 5.96 -4.83 -34.57
CA LYS A 254 5.89 -5.98 -33.66
C LYS A 254 6.64 -5.73 -32.35
N LYS A 255 7.85 -5.15 -32.41
CA LYS A 255 8.61 -4.73 -31.22
C LYS A 255 7.84 -3.70 -30.41
N THR A 256 7.31 -2.67 -31.08
CA THR A 256 6.49 -1.62 -30.44
C THR A 256 5.27 -2.22 -29.76
N LEU A 257 4.52 -3.10 -30.44
CA LEU A 257 3.36 -3.77 -29.88
C LEU A 257 3.71 -4.61 -28.63
N ASN A 258 4.82 -5.33 -28.65
CA ASN A 258 5.27 -6.11 -27.49
C ASN A 258 5.65 -5.21 -26.31
N ALA A 259 6.36 -4.11 -26.55
CA ALA A 259 6.69 -3.13 -25.52
C ALA A 259 5.41 -2.49 -24.93
N MET A 260 4.47 -2.11 -25.79
CA MET A 260 3.19 -1.55 -25.34
C MET A 260 2.33 -2.56 -24.58
N ARG A 261 2.35 -3.84 -24.95
CA ARG A 261 1.67 -4.90 -24.17
C ARG A 261 2.22 -4.96 -22.74
N GLY A 262 3.54 -4.84 -22.56
CA GLY A 262 4.17 -4.72 -21.26
C GLY A 262 3.66 -3.49 -20.47
N GLN A 263 3.49 -2.35 -21.14
CA GLN A 263 2.95 -1.13 -20.51
C GLN A 263 1.46 -1.29 -20.16
N MET A 264 0.64 -1.88 -21.04
CA MET A 264 -0.80 -2.08 -20.81
C MET A 264 -1.07 -2.97 -19.58
N ASN A 265 -0.21 -3.96 -19.34
CA ASN A 265 -0.29 -4.87 -18.20
C ASN A 265 0.71 -4.48 -17.09
N GLY A 266 1.34 -3.31 -17.19
CA GLY A 266 2.40 -2.86 -16.29
C GLY A 266 1.88 -2.15 -15.04
N ASN A 267 2.84 -1.77 -14.23
CA ASN A 267 2.69 -1.21 -12.90
C ASN A 267 2.63 0.34 -12.86
N HIS A 268 2.56 1.00 -14.03
CA HIS A 268 2.40 2.45 -14.15
C HIS A 268 1.01 2.85 -14.66
N ARG A 269 0.33 1.95 -15.39
CA ARG A 269 -0.99 2.27 -15.95
C ARG A 269 -1.99 2.50 -14.84
N PRO A 270 -2.70 3.65 -14.84
CA PRO A 270 -3.70 3.98 -13.82
C PRO A 270 -4.68 2.83 -13.57
N ALA A 271 -4.92 2.52 -12.31
CA ALA A 271 -5.78 1.46 -11.79
C ALA A 271 -5.36 0.00 -12.08
N ASN A 272 -4.28 -0.27 -12.80
CA ASN A 272 -3.88 -1.64 -13.11
C ASN A 272 -3.64 -2.49 -11.85
N ILE A 273 -2.92 -1.94 -10.88
CA ILE A 273 -2.60 -2.65 -9.62
C ILE A 273 -3.81 -2.64 -8.69
N TYR A 274 -4.58 -1.55 -8.67
CA TYR A 274 -5.83 -1.51 -7.94
C TYR A 274 -6.74 -2.67 -8.34
N ASN A 275 -6.96 -2.86 -9.64
CA ASN A 275 -7.84 -3.92 -10.15
C ASN A 275 -7.24 -5.32 -10.04
N GLY A 276 -5.98 -5.49 -10.40
CA GLY A 276 -5.35 -6.79 -10.53
C GLY A 276 -4.80 -7.35 -9.22
N VAL A 277 -4.40 -6.48 -8.30
CA VAL A 277 -3.76 -6.88 -7.04
C VAL A 277 -4.65 -6.54 -5.84
N LEU A 278 -4.94 -5.26 -5.61
CA LEU A 278 -5.64 -4.82 -4.40
C LEU A 278 -7.06 -5.39 -4.31
N LYS A 279 -7.79 -5.37 -5.41
CA LYS A 279 -9.19 -5.82 -5.48
C LYS A 279 -9.38 -7.28 -5.12
N SER A 280 -8.36 -8.12 -5.31
CA SER A 280 -8.39 -9.57 -5.05
C SER A 280 -8.52 -9.94 -3.57
N HIS A 281 -8.19 -9.01 -2.65
CA HIS A 281 -8.27 -9.22 -1.20
C HIS A 281 -8.91 -8.04 -0.46
N LEU A 282 -9.43 -7.07 -1.19
CA LEU A 282 -10.11 -5.90 -0.63
C LEU A 282 -11.31 -6.31 0.23
N GLY A 283 -11.36 -5.79 1.46
CA GLY A 283 -12.39 -6.11 2.44
C GLY A 283 -12.00 -7.21 3.44
N TYR A 284 -10.83 -7.85 3.27
CA TYR A 284 -10.29 -8.71 4.33
C TYR A 284 -10.00 -7.88 5.59
N GLY A 285 -10.32 -8.42 6.78
CA GLY A 285 -10.12 -7.71 8.04
C GLY A 285 -8.64 -7.37 8.26
N ILE A 286 -8.31 -6.09 8.41
CA ILE A 286 -6.94 -5.63 8.64
C ILE A 286 -6.88 -4.67 9.82
N ARG A 287 -5.72 -4.57 10.47
CA ARG A 287 -5.40 -3.46 11.38
C ARG A 287 -5.05 -2.21 10.59
N GLY A 288 -4.21 -2.32 9.58
CA GLY A 288 -3.73 -1.19 8.80
C GLY A 288 -2.80 -1.58 7.67
N ALA A 289 -2.13 -0.59 7.10
CA ALA A 289 -1.18 -0.76 6.01
C ALA A 289 0.17 -0.08 6.32
N ILE A 290 1.25 -0.71 5.87
CA ILE A 290 2.57 -0.10 5.74
C ILE A 290 2.91 0.03 4.26
N TRP A 291 3.49 1.17 3.88
CA TRP A 291 3.71 1.56 2.50
C TRP A 291 5.16 2.02 2.26
N TYR A 292 5.79 1.56 1.19
CA TYR A 292 7.10 2.06 0.79
C TYR A 292 7.13 2.24 -0.73
N GLN A 293 6.95 3.50 -1.17
CA GLN A 293 6.87 3.89 -2.58
C GLN A 293 7.11 5.41 -2.69
N GLY A 294 7.53 5.87 -3.83
CA GLY A 294 7.69 7.29 -4.13
C GLY A 294 8.66 7.52 -5.29
N GLU A 295 9.64 6.65 -5.44
CA GLU A 295 10.73 6.76 -6.42
C GLU A 295 10.20 6.92 -7.86
N SER A 296 9.17 6.18 -8.22
CA SER A 296 8.54 6.26 -9.55
C SER A 296 7.71 7.53 -9.78
N ASN A 297 7.45 8.30 -8.72
CA ASN A 297 6.72 9.56 -8.78
C ASN A 297 7.59 10.79 -8.47
N ALA A 298 8.91 10.63 -8.21
CA ALA A 298 9.78 11.73 -7.80
C ALA A 298 9.76 12.88 -8.81
N GLY A 299 9.84 12.60 -10.11
CA GLY A 299 9.74 13.62 -11.16
C GLY A 299 8.39 14.37 -11.21
N ARG A 300 7.37 13.92 -10.46
CA ARG A 300 6.05 14.53 -10.32
C ARG A 300 5.68 14.75 -8.85
N ALA A 301 6.68 15.10 -8.04
CA ALA A 301 6.52 15.23 -6.59
C ALA A 301 5.45 16.26 -6.19
N TYR A 302 5.32 17.36 -6.95
CA TYR A 302 4.26 18.34 -6.69
C TYR A 302 2.86 17.73 -6.85
N GLN A 303 2.62 16.92 -7.87
CA GLN A 303 1.36 16.19 -8.07
C GLN A 303 1.14 15.13 -6.96
N TYR A 304 2.22 14.52 -6.46
CA TYR A 304 2.16 13.49 -5.41
C TYR A 304 1.59 14.02 -4.09
N ARG A 305 1.69 15.31 -3.81
CA ARG A 305 1.07 15.98 -2.65
C ARG A 305 -0.44 15.74 -2.57
N ASP A 306 -1.12 15.57 -3.72
CA ASP A 306 -2.55 15.29 -3.80
C ASP A 306 -2.82 13.81 -4.08
N LEU A 307 -1.99 13.17 -4.91
CA LEU A 307 -2.17 11.80 -5.34
C LEU A 307 -2.04 10.78 -4.19
N PHE A 308 -1.06 10.98 -3.33
CA PHE A 308 -0.83 10.05 -2.22
C PHE A 308 -1.95 10.08 -1.17
N PRO A 309 -2.40 11.23 -0.68
CA PRO A 309 -3.59 11.29 0.17
C PRO A 309 -4.86 10.74 -0.51
N LEU A 310 -5.07 10.99 -1.80
CA LEU A 310 -6.19 10.43 -2.57
C LEU A 310 -6.16 8.91 -2.57
N MET A 311 -4.99 8.31 -2.77
CA MET A 311 -4.82 6.85 -2.74
C MET A 311 -5.22 6.29 -1.36
N ILE A 312 -4.70 6.84 -0.27
CA ILE A 312 -5.00 6.40 1.10
C ILE A 312 -6.50 6.50 1.40
N ASP A 313 -7.10 7.64 1.09
CA ASP A 313 -8.55 7.87 1.28
C ASP A 313 -9.39 6.89 0.47
N SER A 314 -8.99 6.63 -0.77
CA SER A 314 -9.71 5.68 -1.62
C SER A 314 -9.66 4.26 -1.05
N TRP A 315 -8.51 3.83 -0.54
CA TRP A 315 -8.38 2.53 0.11
C TRP A 315 -9.25 2.42 1.36
N ARG A 316 -9.23 3.44 2.22
CA ARG A 316 -10.05 3.47 3.44
C ARG A 316 -11.55 3.38 3.14
N LYS A 317 -12.02 4.14 2.13
CA LYS A 317 -13.42 4.10 1.67
C LYS A 317 -13.80 2.73 1.12
N GLU A 318 -12.96 2.14 0.26
CA GLU A 318 -13.22 0.83 -0.34
C GLU A 318 -13.15 -0.31 0.68
N TRP A 319 -12.29 -0.21 1.68
CA TRP A 319 -12.17 -1.20 2.76
C TRP A 319 -13.37 -1.16 3.72
N GLY A 320 -13.94 0.03 3.94
CA GLY A 320 -15.09 0.23 4.82
C GLY A 320 -14.79 0.00 6.30
N GLN A 321 -13.52 0.13 6.72
CA GLN A 321 -13.07 -0.01 8.11
C GLN A 321 -12.70 1.32 8.78
N GLY A 322 -13.20 2.46 8.24
CA GLY A 322 -12.87 3.81 8.73
C GLY A 322 -11.41 4.18 8.46
N ASP A 323 -10.90 5.13 9.25
CA ASP A 323 -9.54 5.66 9.12
C ASP A 323 -8.52 4.72 9.73
N PHE A 324 -8.38 3.51 9.18
CA PHE A 324 -7.37 2.57 9.63
C PHE A 324 -5.96 3.14 9.50
N PRO A 325 -4.99 2.72 10.37
CA PRO A 325 -3.62 3.23 10.34
C PRO A 325 -2.96 3.00 8.98
N PHE A 326 -2.33 4.07 8.47
CA PHE A 326 -1.56 4.01 7.23
C PHE A 326 -0.19 4.64 7.49
N TYR A 327 0.84 3.81 7.58
CA TYR A 327 2.20 4.25 7.85
C TYR A 327 3.08 4.05 6.64
N TRP A 328 3.95 5.02 6.35
CA TRP A 328 4.83 4.92 5.18
C TRP A 328 6.28 5.20 5.52
N VAL A 329 7.13 4.81 4.59
CA VAL A 329 8.56 5.11 4.59
C VAL A 329 8.81 6.31 3.71
N GLN A 330 9.46 7.34 4.24
CA GLN A 330 9.98 8.46 3.46
C GLN A 330 11.12 7.95 2.57
N LEU A 331 11.31 8.53 1.38
CA LEU A 331 12.40 8.12 0.49
C LEU A 331 13.77 8.24 1.15
N ALA A 332 14.57 7.18 1.03
CA ALA A 332 15.96 7.14 1.45
C ALA A 332 16.83 8.12 0.67
N ASP A 333 18.01 8.39 1.17
CA ASP A 333 19.10 9.04 0.42
C ASP A 333 19.56 8.14 -0.74
N PHE A 334 19.77 8.76 -1.91
CA PHE A 334 20.13 8.06 -3.15
C PHE A 334 20.82 9.00 -4.14
N LYS A 335 21.60 8.48 -5.07
CA LYS A 335 22.46 9.16 -6.05
C LYS A 335 23.76 9.72 -5.44
N ALA A 336 24.47 10.53 -6.19
CA ALA A 336 25.70 11.16 -5.74
C ALA A 336 25.40 12.34 -4.79
N GLU A 337 26.23 12.51 -3.79
CA GLU A 337 26.29 13.73 -2.98
C GLU A 337 26.64 14.94 -3.86
N LYS A 338 26.16 16.11 -3.47
CA LYS A 338 26.48 17.36 -4.15
C LYS A 338 27.33 18.27 -3.25
N SER A 339 28.32 18.91 -3.85
CA SER A 339 29.20 19.86 -3.15
C SER A 339 28.49 21.15 -2.76
N GLU A 340 27.45 21.56 -3.52
CA GLU A 340 26.66 22.77 -3.32
C GLU A 340 25.18 22.43 -3.15
N PRO A 341 24.42 23.27 -2.41
CA PRO A 341 22.96 23.14 -2.34
C PRO A 341 22.34 23.24 -3.73
N ALA A 342 21.37 22.38 -4.01
CA ALA A 342 20.69 22.33 -5.30
C ALA A 342 19.22 21.96 -5.14
N GLU A 343 18.44 22.21 -6.18
CA GLU A 343 17.07 21.70 -6.26
C GLU A 343 17.06 20.18 -6.44
N SER A 344 16.00 19.52 -5.95
CA SER A 344 15.90 18.06 -5.94
C SER A 344 14.43 17.63 -5.99
N ASP A 345 14.06 16.89 -7.02
CA ASP A 345 12.76 16.23 -7.14
C ASP A 345 12.56 15.18 -6.02
N TRP A 346 13.64 14.58 -5.58
CA TRP A 346 13.66 13.62 -4.48
C TRP A 346 13.31 14.26 -3.14
N ALA A 347 13.87 15.44 -2.87
CA ALA A 347 13.56 16.24 -1.68
C ALA A 347 12.10 16.74 -1.71
N GLU A 348 11.61 17.19 -2.87
CA GLU A 348 10.20 17.57 -3.05
C GLU A 348 9.24 16.38 -2.80
N LEU A 349 9.64 15.16 -3.19
CA LEU A 349 8.82 13.99 -2.90
C LEU A 349 8.79 13.66 -1.40
N ARG A 350 9.92 13.74 -0.70
CA ARG A 350 9.94 13.59 0.77
C ARG A 350 9.04 14.62 1.44
N GLU A 351 9.06 15.86 0.97
CA GLU A 351 8.14 16.88 1.46
C GLU A 351 6.68 16.50 1.21
N ALA A 352 6.33 16.05 0.01
CA ALA A 352 4.97 15.59 -0.32
C ALA A 352 4.50 14.42 0.59
N GLN A 353 5.41 13.49 0.90
CA GLN A 353 5.15 12.42 1.86
C GLN A 353 4.85 12.99 3.25
N THR A 354 5.73 13.85 3.77
CA THR A 354 5.57 14.46 5.10
C THR A 354 4.29 15.29 5.23
N MET A 355 3.93 16.08 4.20
CA MET A 355 2.68 16.88 4.15
C MET A 355 1.41 16.02 4.27
N THR A 356 1.46 14.75 3.89
CA THR A 356 0.31 13.85 3.98
C THR A 356 -0.14 13.60 5.42
N MET A 357 0.78 13.64 6.41
CA MET A 357 0.42 13.55 7.84
C MET A 357 -0.44 14.71 8.32
N ASP A 358 -0.32 15.89 7.71
CA ASP A 358 -1.13 17.07 8.07
C ASP A 358 -2.53 17.03 7.42
N ARG A 359 -2.71 16.19 6.43
CA ARG A 359 -3.95 16.10 5.63
C ARG A 359 -4.87 14.96 6.07
N LEU A 360 -4.29 13.86 6.56
CA LEU A 360 -5.05 12.65 6.88
C LEU A 360 -4.81 12.19 8.32
N PRO A 361 -5.89 11.85 9.05
CA PRO A 361 -5.77 11.29 10.38
C PRO A 361 -5.16 9.88 10.36
N ASN A 362 -4.67 9.43 11.51
CA ASN A 362 -4.14 8.08 11.75
C ASN A 362 -3.09 7.65 10.73
N THR A 363 -2.17 8.56 10.44
CA THR A 363 -1.04 8.36 9.52
C THR A 363 0.29 8.56 10.24
N GLY A 364 1.39 8.10 9.63
CA GLY A 364 2.72 8.24 10.20
C GLY A 364 3.84 7.91 9.21
N GLU A 365 5.00 8.54 9.41
CA GLU A 365 6.14 8.49 8.52
C GLU A 365 7.39 7.95 9.21
N ALA A 366 8.00 6.92 8.64
CA ALA A 366 9.32 6.45 9.02
C ALA A 366 10.38 7.18 8.18
N VAL A 367 11.07 8.14 8.77
CA VAL A 367 12.18 8.85 8.12
C VAL A 367 13.42 7.97 8.10
N ILE A 368 14.03 7.81 6.93
CA ILE A 368 15.17 6.92 6.69
C ILE A 368 16.30 7.59 5.91
N ILE A 369 16.44 8.90 6.06
CA ILE A 369 17.43 9.73 5.37
C ILE A 369 18.89 9.38 5.73
N ASP A 370 19.09 8.53 6.68
CA ASP A 370 20.37 8.12 7.27
C ASP A 370 20.79 6.68 6.94
N ILE A 371 19.98 5.93 6.22
CA ILE A 371 20.19 4.49 5.98
C ILE A 371 20.02 4.08 4.52
N GLY A 372 20.10 5.04 3.58
CA GLY A 372 20.14 4.78 2.16
C GLY A 372 21.51 4.32 1.65
N GLU A 373 21.60 4.06 0.38
CA GLU A 373 22.83 3.69 -0.32
C GLU A 373 22.96 4.55 -1.59
N GLY A 374 23.91 5.49 -1.62
CA GLY A 374 24.01 6.46 -2.72
C GLY A 374 24.17 5.85 -4.11
N LYS A 375 24.68 4.62 -4.23
CA LYS A 375 24.86 3.89 -5.49
C LYS A 375 23.79 2.85 -5.78
N ASP A 376 22.90 2.56 -4.81
CA ASP A 376 21.82 1.59 -4.96
C ASP A 376 20.51 2.19 -4.42
N ILE A 377 19.49 2.24 -5.27
CA ILE A 377 18.16 2.72 -4.90
C ILE A 377 17.45 1.79 -3.89
N HIS A 378 18.03 0.61 -3.65
CA HIS A 378 17.49 -0.43 -2.76
C HIS A 378 18.40 -0.63 -1.53
N PRO A 379 18.38 0.26 -0.53
CA PRO A 379 19.22 0.09 0.65
C PRO A 379 18.88 -1.22 1.38
N LYS A 380 19.91 -1.95 1.78
CA LYS A 380 19.77 -3.31 2.36
C LYS A 380 19.38 -3.30 3.82
N ASN A 381 19.51 -2.16 4.52
CA ASN A 381 19.08 -2.01 5.91
C ASN A 381 17.55 -1.94 6.03
N LYS A 382 16.86 -3.06 5.85
CA LYS A 382 15.40 -3.15 6.01
C LYS A 382 14.98 -3.36 7.46
N VAL A 383 15.89 -3.73 8.35
CA VAL A 383 15.66 -3.92 9.79
C VAL A 383 15.21 -2.62 10.43
N ASP A 384 15.99 -1.54 10.25
CA ASP A 384 15.65 -0.24 10.85
C ASP A 384 14.42 0.39 10.22
N VAL A 385 14.18 0.17 8.91
CA VAL A 385 12.94 0.56 8.25
C VAL A 385 11.73 -0.08 8.93
N GLY A 386 11.74 -1.40 9.10
CA GLY A 386 10.66 -2.15 9.76
C GLY A 386 10.48 -1.72 11.23
N ARG A 387 11.56 -1.50 11.96
CA ARG A 387 11.52 -1.02 13.36
C ARG A 387 10.94 0.40 13.47
N ARG A 388 11.31 1.33 12.58
CA ARG A 388 10.77 2.70 12.59
C ARG A 388 9.28 2.72 12.27
N LEU A 389 8.81 1.91 11.33
CA LEU A 389 7.36 1.71 11.10
C LEU A 389 6.66 1.08 12.32
N ALA A 390 7.28 0.07 12.95
CA ALA A 390 6.71 -0.58 14.12
C ALA A 390 6.58 0.35 15.32
N ARG A 391 7.46 1.35 15.49
CA ARG A 391 7.33 2.38 16.53
C ARG A 391 6.00 3.13 16.42
N TRP A 392 5.59 3.51 15.22
CA TRP A 392 4.30 4.15 14.97
C TRP A 392 3.13 3.26 15.38
N ALA A 393 3.14 2.00 14.94
CA ALA A 393 2.08 1.06 15.30
C ALA A 393 2.04 0.82 16.82
N LEU A 394 3.18 0.51 17.46
CA LEU A 394 3.26 0.26 18.89
C LEU A 394 2.76 1.44 19.72
N ALA A 395 3.17 2.65 19.38
CA ALA A 395 2.76 3.84 20.14
C ALA A 395 1.31 4.24 19.88
N LYS A 396 0.88 4.27 18.61
CA LYS A 396 -0.41 4.87 18.22
C LYS A 396 -1.58 3.88 18.24
N GLN A 397 -1.33 2.59 17.97
CA GLN A 397 -2.38 1.57 17.93
C GLN A 397 -2.44 0.71 19.18
N TYR A 398 -1.27 0.49 19.82
CA TYR A 398 -1.18 -0.43 20.94
C TYR A 398 -0.83 0.25 22.27
N GLY A 399 -0.69 1.59 22.28
CA GLY A 399 -0.50 2.38 23.49
C GLY A 399 0.83 2.19 24.19
N VAL A 400 1.84 1.64 23.50
CA VAL A 400 3.19 1.47 24.07
C VAL A 400 3.87 2.84 24.18
N ASN A 401 4.30 3.20 25.37
CA ASN A 401 4.94 4.49 25.63
C ASN A 401 6.40 4.51 25.15
N ILE A 402 6.60 4.77 23.87
CA ILE A 402 7.93 4.89 23.22
C ILE A 402 7.96 6.08 22.27
N PRO A 403 9.13 6.69 22.03
CA PRO A 403 9.32 7.63 20.94
C PRO A 403 9.07 6.95 19.58
N TYR A 404 8.23 7.55 18.75
CA TYR A 404 7.80 6.94 17.48
C TYR A 404 7.97 7.85 16.26
N GLN A 405 7.96 9.15 16.49
CA GLN A 405 8.02 10.16 15.42
C GLN A 405 9.38 10.84 15.40
N SER A 406 9.94 11.02 14.21
CA SER A 406 11.12 11.84 13.96
C SER A 406 10.86 13.31 14.29
N PRO A 407 11.86 14.05 14.78
CA PRO A 407 11.74 15.49 14.97
C PRO A 407 11.28 16.18 13.69
N ARG A 408 10.43 17.18 13.82
CA ARG A 408 9.82 17.87 12.69
C ARG A 408 9.92 19.38 12.86
N TYR A 409 10.27 20.09 11.77
CA TYR A 409 10.27 21.55 11.73
C TYR A 409 8.88 22.09 12.09
N LYS A 410 8.87 23.13 12.94
CA LYS A 410 7.66 23.82 13.40
C LYS A 410 7.61 25.27 12.94
N SER A 411 8.63 26.07 13.25
CA SER A 411 8.65 27.48 12.91
C SER A 411 10.07 28.01 12.83
N ALA A 412 10.24 29.14 12.16
CA ALA A 412 11.48 29.90 12.05
C ALA A 412 11.26 31.38 12.40
N GLU A 413 12.26 31.98 13.03
CA GLU A 413 12.32 33.42 13.33
C GLU A 413 13.64 33.98 12.85
N VAL A 414 13.63 35.17 12.22
CA VAL A 414 14.84 35.86 11.83
C VAL A 414 15.37 36.62 13.05
N SER A 415 16.65 36.44 13.36
CA SER A 415 17.38 37.13 14.44
C SER A 415 18.67 37.74 13.91
N GLY A 416 18.60 38.98 13.47
CA GLY A 416 19.70 39.66 12.79
C GLY A 416 20.06 38.98 11.47
N ASN A 417 21.29 38.49 11.34
CA ASN A 417 21.78 37.76 10.17
C ASN A 417 21.64 36.23 10.31
N LYS A 418 20.78 35.75 11.19
CA LYS A 418 20.56 34.32 11.48
C LYS A 418 19.08 33.97 11.45
N MET A 419 18.78 32.69 11.33
CA MET A 419 17.46 32.14 11.55
C MET A 419 17.48 31.19 12.75
N VAL A 420 16.47 31.30 13.62
CA VAL A 420 16.28 30.42 14.79
C VAL A 420 15.09 29.50 14.52
N LEU A 421 15.35 28.21 14.51
CA LEU A 421 14.39 27.17 14.15
C LEU A 421 13.87 26.46 15.39
N THR A 422 12.56 26.21 15.42
CA THR A 422 11.88 25.43 16.46
C THR A 422 11.35 24.12 15.87
N PHE A 423 11.36 23.06 16.66
CA PHE A 423 10.99 21.71 16.24
C PHE A 423 10.04 21.04 17.23
N ASP A 424 9.13 20.22 16.73
CA ASP A 424 8.33 19.30 17.51
C ASP A 424 8.97 17.89 17.53
N HIS A 425 8.60 17.06 18.50
CA HIS A 425 9.03 15.66 18.66
C HIS A 425 10.55 15.46 18.89
N VAL A 426 11.24 16.44 19.39
CA VAL A 426 12.69 16.33 19.72
C VAL A 426 12.93 15.34 20.87
N GLY A 427 11.94 15.17 21.76
CA GLY A 427 12.08 14.33 22.94
C GLY A 427 13.02 14.93 23.99
N GLY A 428 13.99 14.17 24.47
CA GLY A 428 14.94 14.62 25.50
C GLY A 428 16.10 15.47 25.00
N GLY A 429 16.14 15.85 23.73
CA GLY A 429 17.20 16.69 23.14
C GLY A 429 17.76 16.16 21.82
N TRP A 430 18.80 16.84 21.35
CA TRP A 430 19.47 16.53 20.09
C TRP A 430 20.77 15.73 20.30
N ARG A 431 21.06 14.90 19.32
CA ARG A 431 22.30 14.15 19.22
C ARG A 431 22.83 14.21 17.79
N PRO A 432 23.83 15.04 17.51
CA PRO A 432 24.57 14.93 16.24
C PRO A 432 25.22 13.56 16.14
N PHE A 433 25.15 12.94 14.96
CA PHE A 433 25.78 11.66 14.68
C PHE A 433 27.16 11.87 14.07
N ASP A 434 28.13 11.01 14.43
CA ASP A 434 29.49 10.96 13.92
C ASP A 434 30.37 12.16 14.31
N VAL A 435 29.98 13.41 13.97
CA VAL A 435 30.70 14.63 14.31
C VAL A 435 29.80 15.62 15.04
N ALA A 436 30.42 16.46 15.90
CA ALA A 436 29.67 17.46 16.70
C ALA A 436 29.14 18.63 15.85
N GLU A 437 29.77 18.91 14.72
CA GLU A 437 29.31 19.92 13.77
C GLU A 437 27.99 19.49 13.12
N LEU A 438 26.99 20.37 13.15
CA LEU A 438 25.71 20.12 12.50
C LEU A 438 25.83 20.25 10.99
N ARG A 439 25.43 19.24 10.24
CA ARG A 439 25.50 19.18 8.78
C ARG A 439 24.11 19.07 8.15
N GLY A 440 24.01 19.48 6.90
CA GLY A 440 22.82 19.35 6.08
C GLY A 440 21.92 20.60 6.04
N PHE A 441 22.33 21.71 6.67
CA PHE A 441 21.62 22.98 6.59
C PHE A 441 22.13 23.84 5.42
N ALA A 442 21.20 24.45 4.70
CA ALA A 442 21.44 25.47 3.68
C ALA A 442 20.57 26.69 3.96
N ILE A 443 21.09 27.91 3.67
CA ILE A 443 20.42 29.18 3.94
C ILE A 443 20.47 30.07 2.70
N ALA A 444 19.43 30.87 2.47
CA ALA A 444 19.35 31.84 1.36
C ALA A 444 18.73 33.15 1.83
N GLY A 445 19.07 34.22 1.14
CA GLY A 445 18.34 35.49 1.18
C GLY A 445 17.16 35.50 0.21
N GLU A 446 16.55 36.66 -0.01
CA GLU A 446 15.46 36.87 -0.98
C GLU A 446 15.89 36.63 -2.44
N ASP A 447 17.19 36.56 -2.72
CA ASP A 447 17.75 36.19 -4.02
C ASP A 447 17.61 34.69 -4.34
N LYS A 448 17.17 33.89 -3.36
CA LYS A 448 16.91 32.41 -3.44
C LYS A 448 18.17 31.60 -3.73
N LYS A 449 19.35 32.16 -3.54
CA LYS A 449 20.61 31.46 -3.72
C LYS A 449 21.01 30.76 -2.42
N PHE A 450 20.83 29.46 -2.37
CA PHE A 450 21.21 28.67 -1.21
C PHE A 450 22.73 28.44 -1.17
N VAL A 451 23.29 28.62 0.02
CA VAL A 451 24.67 28.23 0.38
C VAL A 451 24.64 27.37 1.62
N TRP A 452 25.67 26.54 1.81
CA TRP A 452 25.79 25.75 3.04
C TRP A 452 25.87 26.67 4.26
N ALA A 453 25.13 26.28 5.30
CA ALA A 453 25.01 27.05 6.52
C ALA A 453 25.72 26.37 7.69
N LYS A 454 26.24 27.21 8.60
CA LYS A 454 26.62 26.83 9.95
C LYS A 454 25.35 26.69 10.79
N ALA A 455 25.33 25.74 11.73
CA ALA A 455 24.21 25.59 12.65
C ALA A 455 24.71 25.26 14.06
N LYS A 456 23.89 25.59 15.07
CA LYS A 456 24.22 25.38 16.48
C LYS A 456 22.96 25.12 17.28
N ILE A 457 23.01 24.12 18.17
CA ILE A 457 21.95 23.84 19.15
C ILE A 457 22.04 24.88 20.28
N LEU A 458 20.92 25.55 20.55
CA LEU A 458 20.79 26.50 21.67
C LEU A 458 20.37 25.75 22.95
N GLN A 459 20.53 26.44 24.11
CA GLN A 459 20.20 25.85 25.41
C GLN A 459 18.73 25.42 25.55
N ASP A 460 17.82 26.12 24.85
CA ASP A 460 16.37 25.80 24.83
C ASP A 460 15.98 24.72 23.80
N GLY A 461 16.98 24.10 23.15
CA GLY A 461 16.78 23.06 22.15
C GLY A 461 16.44 23.56 20.75
N LYS A 462 16.33 24.88 20.52
CA LYS A 462 16.22 25.45 19.19
C LYS A 462 17.53 25.34 18.43
N ILE A 463 17.49 25.53 17.13
CA ILE A 463 18.68 25.53 16.27
C ILE A 463 18.84 26.89 15.60
N GLU A 464 19.98 27.51 15.84
CA GLU A 464 20.42 28.74 15.19
C GLU A 464 21.18 28.37 13.90
N VAL A 465 20.80 28.98 12.76
CA VAL A 465 21.39 28.72 11.44
C VAL A 465 21.83 30.04 10.80
N TRP A 466 23.07 30.07 10.23
CA TRP A 466 23.61 31.26 9.59
C TRP A 466 24.68 30.93 8.55
N SER A 467 24.97 31.89 7.69
CA SER A 467 26.14 31.88 6.81
C SER A 467 26.74 33.31 6.72
N ASP A 468 28.06 33.42 6.68
CA ASP A 468 28.74 34.66 6.50
C ASP A 468 28.48 35.28 5.10
N GLN A 469 27.99 34.49 4.16
CA GLN A 469 27.62 34.88 2.80
C GLN A 469 26.19 35.45 2.69
N VAL A 470 25.34 35.30 3.74
CA VAL A 470 23.94 35.72 3.73
C VAL A 470 23.65 36.65 4.88
N ALA A 471 23.72 37.93 4.60
CA ALA A 471 23.54 39.00 5.62
C ALA A 471 22.06 39.17 6.04
N ALA A 472 21.11 38.88 5.15
CA ALA A 472 19.67 38.98 5.38
C ALA A 472 18.99 37.65 4.99
N PRO A 473 18.91 36.67 5.91
CA PRO A 473 18.35 35.35 5.61
C PRO A 473 16.83 35.43 5.47
N ALA A 474 16.30 34.72 4.46
CA ALA A 474 14.87 34.56 4.18
C ALA A 474 14.40 33.10 4.27
N ALA A 475 15.29 32.15 4.01
CA ALA A 475 14.92 30.72 3.99
C ALA A 475 16.05 29.81 4.48
N VAL A 476 15.65 28.71 5.12
CA VAL A 476 16.53 27.60 5.50
C VAL A 476 15.94 26.30 4.96
N ARG A 477 16.83 25.43 4.47
CA ARG A 477 16.51 24.05 4.09
C ARG A 477 17.41 23.09 4.86
N TYR A 478 16.87 21.91 5.21
CA TYR A 478 17.63 20.84 5.85
C TYR A 478 17.48 19.54 5.06
N ALA A 479 18.59 18.89 4.79
CA ALA A 479 18.66 17.64 4.03
C ALA A 479 17.88 17.72 2.67
N TRP A 480 17.93 18.90 2.03
CA TRP A 480 17.22 19.17 0.77
C TRP A 480 18.11 18.82 -0.42
N ALA A 481 18.26 17.51 -0.68
CA ALA A 481 19.02 16.93 -1.79
C ALA A 481 18.56 15.51 -2.05
N ASP A 482 18.99 14.92 -3.16
CA ASP A 482 18.76 13.50 -3.44
C ASP A 482 19.48 12.62 -2.40
N ASN A 483 20.75 12.91 -2.15
CA ASN A 483 21.61 12.23 -1.17
C ASN A 483 22.27 13.30 -0.27
N PRO A 484 21.56 13.78 0.77
CA PRO A 484 22.08 14.83 1.64
C PRO A 484 23.07 14.28 2.66
N VAL A 485 24.19 14.98 2.85
CA VAL A 485 25.06 14.77 4.00
C VAL A 485 24.45 15.49 5.20
N CYS A 486 23.80 14.75 6.09
CA CYS A 486 23.13 15.30 7.27
C CYS A 486 23.31 14.36 8.49
N ASN A 487 23.32 14.94 9.70
CA ASN A 487 23.71 14.16 10.88
C ASN A 487 22.91 14.48 12.16
N LEU A 488 21.76 15.13 12.05
CA LEU A 488 21.02 15.52 13.24
C LEU A 488 19.93 14.54 13.61
N PHE A 489 20.00 14.03 14.84
CA PHE A 489 19.06 13.07 15.43
C PHE A 489 18.52 13.59 16.77
N SER A 490 17.36 13.11 17.16
CA SER A 490 16.97 13.13 18.56
C SER A 490 17.83 12.17 19.37
N VAL A 491 17.91 12.36 20.68
CA VAL A 491 18.58 11.41 21.60
C VAL A 491 17.96 10.01 21.56
N ASN A 492 16.75 9.88 21.03
CA ASN A 492 16.06 8.59 20.83
C ASN A 492 16.50 7.85 19.56
N GLY A 493 17.45 8.40 18.79
CA GLY A 493 17.99 7.78 17.57
C GLY A 493 17.09 7.90 16.33
N LEU A 494 16.16 8.85 16.34
CA LEU A 494 15.34 9.16 15.15
C LEU A 494 15.91 10.40 14.45
N PRO A 495 16.16 10.33 13.12
CA PRO A 495 16.75 11.44 12.38
C PRO A 495 15.77 12.61 12.25
N LEU A 496 16.28 13.84 12.15
CA LEU A 496 15.47 15.00 11.83
C LEU A 496 14.86 14.85 10.43
N THR A 497 13.55 15.05 10.35
CA THR A 497 12.82 15.04 9.07
C THR A 497 13.33 16.13 8.15
N PRO A 498 13.69 15.84 6.88
CA PRO A 498 14.02 16.84 5.88
C PRO A 498 12.92 17.91 5.74
N PHE A 499 13.30 19.17 5.60
CA PHE A 499 12.34 20.26 5.51
C PHE A 499 12.90 21.47 4.74
N ARG A 500 12.00 22.38 4.39
CA ARG A 500 12.29 23.77 4.00
C ARG A 500 11.38 24.74 4.73
N THR A 501 11.83 25.96 4.94
CA THR A 501 11.02 27.04 5.52
C THR A 501 10.35 27.90 4.45
N ASP A 502 10.81 27.82 3.21
CA ASP A 502 10.29 28.57 2.06
C ASP A 502 9.09 27.88 1.40
N THR A 503 8.33 28.67 0.63
CA THR A 503 7.21 28.19 -0.21
C THR A 503 7.48 28.41 -1.69
N TRP A 504 8.73 28.61 -2.08
CA TRP A 504 9.10 28.88 -3.47
C TRP A 504 8.78 27.66 -4.35
N PRO A 505 8.40 27.91 -5.63
CA PRO A 505 8.12 26.81 -6.54
C PRO A 505 9.31 25.87 -6.69
N GLY A 506 9.07 24.59 -6.58
CA GLY A 506 10.07 23.54 -6.82
C GLY A 506 10.18 23.17 -8.30
N VAL A 507 11.10 22.25 -8.62
CA VAL A 507 11.39 21.84 -10.01
C VAL A 507 10.30 20.96 -10.62
N THR A 508 9.44 20.35 -9.78
CA THR A 508 8.40 19.43 -10.27
C THR A 508 7.02 20.09 -10.44
N VAL A 509 6.87 21.38 -10.14
CA VAL A 509 5.57 22.07 -10.09
C VAL A 509 4.78 21.99 -11.40
N ASN A 510 5.45 21.94 -12.54
CA ASN A 510 4.84 21.85 -13.86
C ASN A 510 4.79 20.42 -14.44
N ASN A 511 5.28 19.43 -13.70
CA ASN A 511 5.35 18.06 -14.17
C ASN A 511 4.05 17.32 -13.79
N THR A 512 3.22 17.03 -14.78
CA THR A 512 1.87 16.45 -14.58
C THR A 512 1.64 15.12 -15.29
N ARG A 513 2.61 14.60 -16.06
CA ARG A 513 2.48 13.39 -16.90
C ARG A 513 3.79 12.58 -17.01
#